data_acb8b7f3ba273485c9461ab97ea63c9f
#
_entry.id   acb8b7f3ba273485c9461ab97ea63c9f
#
_cell.length_a   1.000
_cell.length_b   1.000
_cell.length_c   1.000
_cell.angle_alpha   90.00
_cell.angle_beta   90.00
_cell.angle_gamma   90.00
#
_symmetry.space_group_name_H-M   'P 1'
#
loop_
_entity.id
_entity.type
_entity.pdbx_description
1 polymer ?
#
loop_
_entity_poly.entity_id
_entity_poly.type
_entity_poly.pdbx_seq_one_letter_code
_entity_poly.pdbx_strand_id
1 'polypeptide(L)'
;MGQAPGTHWYHAHKHGSTAINVANGMTGVFVIEGGYDDALNDFYGKGWTRTQPVLVINQIGVTPNLERGGGGRTDKGPNFSVNGRIRPVMAMAPGEVKLWRIANTSGRAGMFLTGIFAAGPQGPCYGAAAGFQWKQTAQDGVQLIDANYQASRNPTLTMMAGNRVDLLVMAPATPGTYSVCVQNMVDPSDLATQQKTTLFSVKVAGTPASGAAAQFIGTAPPFPAFLAD
;
A
#
# COMPACT_ATOMS: atom_id res chain seq x y z
N MET A 1 -0.17 26.52 -12.89
CA MET A 1 -0.69 25.31 -13.57
C MET A 1 -1.08 24.33 -12.49
N GLY A 2 -2.33 23.86 -12.50
CA GLY A 2 -2.83 22.90 -11.51
C GLY A 2 -2.28 21.51 -11.78
N GLN A 3 -1.58 20.95 -10.83
CA GLN A 3 -1.23 19.53 -10.82
C GLN A 3 -2.42 18.75 -10.30
N ALA A 4 -2.68 17.55 -10.84
CA ALA A 4 -3.74 16.68 -10.33
C ALA A 4 -3.51 16.34 -8.85
N PRO A 5 -4.53 16.45 -7.98
CA PRO A 5 -4.46 15.95 -6.62
C PRO A 5 -4.24 14.44 -6.62
N GLY A 6 -3.53 13.93 -5.61
CA GLY A 6 -3.32 12.49 -5.45
C GLY A 6 -1.98 12.13 -4.85
N THR A 7 -1.76 10.83 -4.77
CA THR A 7 -0.51 10.24 -4.27
C THR A 7 0.48 10.08 -5.42
N HIS A 8 1.52 10.89 -5.39
CA HIS A 8 2.61 10.91 -6.35
C HIS A 8 3.90 10.41 -5.72
N TRP A 9 4.90 10.07 -6.54
CA TRP A 9 6.23 9.68 -6.07
C TRP A 9 7.31 10.41 -6.84
N TYR A 10 8.48 10.47 -6.25
CA TYR A 10 9.69 11.00 -6.89
C TYR A 10 10.84 10.03 -6.71
N HIS A 11 11.78 10.04 -7.62
CA HIS A 11 12.99 9.23 -7.55
C HIS A 11 14.16 9.93 -8.26
N ALA A 12 15.37 9.54 -7.90
CA ALA A 12 16.54 9.98 -8.63
C ALA A 12 16.48 9.48 -10.07
N HIS A 13 16.67 10.38 -11.03
CA HIS A 13 16.59 10.07 -12.47
C HIS A 13 17.84 10.53 -13.21
N LYS A 14 19.03 10.23 -12.65
CA LYS A 14 20.30 10.53 -13.30
C LYS A 14 20.65 9.45 -14.30
N HIS A 15 20.87 9.83 -15.56
CA HIS A 15 21.25 8.90 -16.61
C HIS A 15 22.47 8.07 -16.22
N GLY A 16 22.41 6.75 -16.38
CA GLY A 16 23.45 5.79 -16.01
C GLY A 16 23.50 5.36 -14.54
N SER A 17 22.76 6.03 -13.61
CA SER A 17 22.78 5.69 -12.19
C SER A 17 21.39 5.61 -11.52
N THR A 18 20.31 5.78 -12.27
CA THR A 18 18.95 5.76 -11.72
C THR A 18 18.65 4.48 -10.95
N ALA A 19 18.94 3.32 -11.52
CA ALA A 19 18.65 2.02 -10.89
C ALA A 19 19.38 1.86 -9.55
N ILE A 20 20.66 2.27 -9.49
CA ILE A 20 21.46 2.21 -8.26
C ILE A 20 20.90 3.16 -7.20
N ASN A 21 20.57 4.38 -7.61
CA ASN A 21 20.06 5.40 -6.70
C ASN A 21 18.69 5.00 -6.12
N VAL A 22 17.79 4.49 -6.96
CA VAL A 22 16.48 4.00 -6.54
C VAL A 22 16.61 2.79 -5.60
N ALA A 23 17.48 1.82 -5.94
CA ALA A 23 17.75 0.66 -5.09
C ALA A 23 18.34 1.05 -3.72
N ASN A 24 19.07 2.16 -3.65
CA ASN A 24 19.58 2.72 -2.40
C ASN A 24 18.60 3.65 -1.67
N GLY A 25 17.33 3.69 -2.09
CA GLY A 25 16.29 4.41 -1.38
C GLY A 25 16.17 5.90 -1.74
N MET A 26 16.77 6.37 -2.83
CA MET A 26 16.57 7.74 -3.32
C MET A 26 15.21 7.90 -4.01
N THR A 27 14.17 7.61 -3.25
CA THR A 27 12.77 7.66 -3.66
C THR A 27 11.92 8.18 -2.51
N GLY A 28 10.75 8.70 -2.82
CA GLY A 28 9.78 9.09 -1.82
C GLY A 28 8.41 9.38 -2.41
N VAL A 29 7.47 9.69 -1.55
CA VAL A 29 6.11 10.06 -1.90
C VAL A 29 5.89 11.53 -1.59
N PHE A 30 5.17 12.22 -2.46
CA PHE A 30 4.56 13.51 -2.15
C PHE A 30 3.08 13.46 -2.50
N VAL A 31 2.27 14.10 -1.66
CA VAL A 31 0.83 14.16 -1.80
C VAL A 31 0.45 15.56 -2.25
N ILE A 32 -0.32 15.65 -3.33
CA ILE A 32 -0.93 16.91 -3.75
C ILE A 32 -2.38 16.86 -3.25
N GLU A 33 -2.68 17.72 -2.29
CA GLU A 33 -4.02 17.82 -1.71
C GLU A 33 -4.96 18.55 -2.67
N GLY A 34 -6.24 18.22 -2.62
CA GLY A 34 -7.29 18.85 -3.40
C GLY A 34 -8.67 18.31 -3.05
N GLY A 35 -9.65 18.46 -3.93
CA GLY A 35 -11.04 18.08 -3.68
C GLY A 35 -11.23 16.63 -3.20
N TYR A 36 -10.34 15.73 -3.57
CA TYR A 36 -10.29 14.38 -3.02
C TYR A 36 -10.04 14.36 -1.50
N ASP A 37 -9.05 15.12 -1.06
CA ASP A 37 -8.71 15.22 0.36
C ASP A 37 -9.77 16.01 1.12
N ASP A 38 -10.33 17.05 0.50
CA ASP A 38 -11.39 17.86 1.10
C ASP A 38 -12.62 17.00 1.40
N ALA A 39 -13.07 16.18 0.45
CA ALA A 39 -14.22 15.29 0.64
C ALA A 39 -13.98 14.25 1.77
N LEU A 40 -12.78 13.71 1.88
CA LEU A 40 -12.43 12.81 2.97
C LEU A 40 -12.35 13.55 4.31
N ASN A 41 -11.82 14.76 4.33
CA ASN A 41 -11.73 15.60 5.52
C ASN A 41 -13.13 16.08 5.99
N ASP A 42 -14.03 16.35 5.06
CA ASP A 42 -15.43 16.71 5.39
C ASP A 42 -16.15 15.55 6.04
N PHE A 43 -15.89 14.32 5.61
CA PHE A 43 -16.53 13.12 6.16
C PHE A 43 -15.90 12.65 7.47
N TYR A 44 -14.57 12.52 7.52
CA TYR A 44 -13.84 11.95 8.67
C TYR A 44 -13.40 12.97 9.70
N GLY A 45 -13.35 14.25 9.33
CA GLY A 45 -12.96 15.36 10.20
C GLY A 45 -11.81 16.18 9.61
N LYS A 46 -11.78 17.46 9.91
CA LYS A 46 -10.81 18.42 9.39
C LYS A 46 -9.37 17.96 9.61
N GLY A 47 -8.61 17.90 8.53
CA GLY A 47 -7.20 17.51 8.55
C GLY A 47 -6.96 16.00 8.74
N TRP A 48 -8.01 15.18 8.69
CA TRP A 48 -7.88 13.72 8.87
C TRP A 48 -6.91 13.10 7.87
N THR A 49 -6.96 13.48 6.58
CA THR A 49 -6.08 12.93 5.55
C THR A 49 -4.59 13.12 5.84
N ARG A 50 -4.21 14.21 6.53
CA ARG A 50 -2.82 14.52 6.91
C ARG A 50 -2.28 13.64 8.03
N THR A 51 -3.16 12.99 8.78
CA THR A 51 -2.78 12.07 9.87
C THR A 51 -2.72 10.61 9.41
N GLN A 52 -3.07 10.36 8.14
CA GLN A 52 -3.14 9.01 7.61
C GLN A 52 -1.77 8.49 7.15
N PRO A 53 -1.55 7.16 7.21
CA PRO A 53 -0.26 6.60 6.86
C PRO A 53 0.04 6.72 5.36
N VAL A 54 1.24 7.18 5.05
CA VAL A 54 1.86 7.04 3.74
C VAL A 54 2.87 5.91 3.82
N LEU A 55 2.69 4.88 3.02
CA LEU A 55 3.46 3.64 3.06
C LEU A 55 4.36 3.56 1.82
N VAL A 56 5.61 3.95 1.98
CA VAL A 56 6.63 3.87 0.93
C VAL A 56 7.28 2.50 1.03
N ILE A 57 7.00 1.64 0.06
CA ILE A 57 7.56 0.30 0.00
C ILE A 57 8.78 0.33 -0.89
N ASN A 58 9.91 -0.13 -0.36
CA ASN A 58 11.14 -0.29 -1.12
C ASN A 58 11.72 -1.68 -0.87
N GLN A 59 12.42 -2.21 -1.85
CA GLN A 59 13.16 -3.45 -1.73
C GLN A 59 14.61 -3.10 -1.38
N ILE A 60 15.07 -3.53 -0.19
CA ILE A 60 16.43 -3.30 0.29
C ILE A 60 17.24 -4.58 0.28
N GLY A 61 18.58 -4.45 0.22
CA GLY A 61 19.50 -5.58 0.20
C GLY A 61 19.57 -6.31 -1.15
N VAL A 62 18.99 -5.75 -2.19
CA VAL A 62 19.18 -6.23 -3.55
C VAL A 62 20.43 -5.56 -4.10
N THR A 63 21.52 -6.29 -4.17
CA THR A 63 22.67 -5.86 -4.97
C THR A 63 22.15 -5.76 -6.41
N PRO A 64 22.19 -4.59 -7.05
CA PRO A 64 21.89 -4.52 -8.47
C PRO A 64 22.97 -5.35 -9.15
N ASN A 65 22.63 -6.55 -9.58
CA ASN A 65 23.53 -7.35 -10.40
C ASN A 65 23.58 -6.67 -11.77
N LEU A 66 24.57 -5.82 -11.94
CA LEU A 66 24.89 -5.17 -13.20
C LEU A 66 25.43 -6.18 -14.22
N GLU A 67 25.71 -7.39 -13.79
CA GLU A 67 26.14 -8.47 -14.66
C GLU A 67 24.94 -9.14 -15.32
N ARG A 68 25.06 -9.29 -16.61
CA ARG A 68 24.11 -9.91 -17.53
C ARG A 68 23.35 -11.09 -16.93
N GLY A 69 22.06 -10.91 -16.67
CA GLY A 69 21.08 -12.00 -16.57
C GLY A 69 21.22 -12.99 -15.41
N GLY A 70 22.29 -12.92 -14.66
CA GLY A 70 22.53 -13.79 -13.52
C GLY A 70 22.20 -13.06 -12.22
N GLY A 71 20.95 -12.94 -11.87
CA GLY A 71 20.56 -12.56 -10.52
C GLY A 71 20.95 -13.67 -9.58
N GLY A 72 22.20 -13.69 -9.12
CA GLY A 72 22.59 -14.52 -7.98
C GLY A 72 21.73 -14.12 -6.78
N ARG A 73 20.61 -14.80 -6.59
CA ARG A 73 19.75 -14.69 -5.40
C ARG A 73 20.49 -15.34 -4.26
N THR A 74 21.28 -14.56 -3.55
CA THR A 74 21.85 -15.00 -2.27
C THR A 74 20.87 -14.81 -1.12
N ASP A 75 19.78 -14.04 -1.33
CA ASP A 75 18.82 -13.71 -0.30
C ASP A 75 17.55 -14.55 -0.44
N LYS A 76 17.25 -15.30 0.60
CA LYS A 76 16.04 -16.11 0.73
C LYS A 76 14.80 -15.25 0.93
N GLY A 77 14.35 -14.57 -0.12
CA GLY A 77 13.09 -13.83 -0.13
C GLY A 77 13.25 -12.31 -0.33
N PRO A 78 12.15 -11.64 -0.68
CA PRO A 78 12.14 -10.21 -0.89
C PRO A 78 12.25 -9.47 0.44
N ASN A 79 13.33 -8.71 0.61
CA ASN A 79 13.50 -7.82 1.75
C ASN A 79 12.76 -6.50 1.48
N PHE A 80 11.45 -6.51 1.59
CA PHE A 80 10.68 -5.27 1.53
C PHE A 80 10.82 -4.49 2.84
N SER A 81 11.06 -3.21 2.72
CA SER A 81 10.91 -2.24 3.80
C SER A 81 9.65 -1.40 3.58
N VAL A 82 9.09 -0.92 4.65
CA VAL A 82 8.02 0.08 4.64
C VAL A 82 8.52 1.27 5.44
N ASN A 83 8.63 2.43 4.79
CA ASN A 83 9.20 3.64 5.37
C ASN A 83 10.59 3.39 6.01
N GLY A 84 11.44 2.64 5.30
CA GLY A 84 12.79 2.29 5.74
C GLY A 84 12.89 1.25 6.86
N ARG A 85 11.78 0.67 7.30
CA ARG A 85 11.74 -0.35 8.36
C ARG A 85 11.31 -1.71 7.83
N ILE A 86 11.92 -2.76 8.33
CA ILE A 86 11.52 -4.15 8.06
C ILE A 86 10.36 -4.51 8.99
N ARG A 87 9.25 -4.94 8.39
CA ARG A 87 8.05 -5.41 9.10
C ARG A 87 7.59 -4.48 10.24
N PRO A 88 7.38 -3.18 9.97
CA PRO A 88 6.90 -2.28 11.01
C PRO A 88 5.50 -2.68 11.49
N VAL A 89 5.11 -2.13 12.65
CA VAL A 89 3.76 -2.34 13.21
C VAL A 89 3.00 -1.02 13.12
N MET A 90 1.80 -1.07 12.55
CA MET A 90 0.83 0.03 12.52
C MET A 90 -0.26 -0.24 13.56
N ALA A 91 -0.73 0.79 14.26
CA ALA A 91 -1.84 0.68 15.17
C ALA A 91 -3.16 1.10 14.50
N MET A 92 -4.23 0.37 14.77
CA MET A 92 -5.61 0.72 14.46
C MET A 92 -6.52 0.37 15.63
N ALA A 93 -7.59 1.15 15.82
CA ALA A 93 -8.67 0.76 16.74
C ALA A 93 -9.58 -0.31 16.08
N PRO A 94 -10.29 -1.13 16.86
CA PRO A 94 -11.30 -2.04 16.32
C PRO A 94 -12.35 -1.27 15.50
N GLY A 95 -12.64 -1.72 14.28
CA GLY A 95 -13.59 -1.07 13.36
C GLY A 95 -13.10 0.25 12.74
N GLU A 96 -11.90 0.73 13.05
CA GLU A 96 -11.37 1.99 12.53
C GLU A 96 -11.12 1.94 11.04
N VAL A 97 -11.49 3.00 10.33
CA VAL A 97 -11.13 3.24 8.93
C VAL A 97 -9.91 4.16 8.87
N LYS A 98 -8.91 3.75 8.10
CA LYS A 98 -7.75 4.56 7.75
C LYS A 98 -7.57 4.65 6.24
N LEU A 99 -7.05 5.76 5.77
CA LEU A 99 -6.58 5.91 4.39
C LEU A 99 -5.12 5.44 4.32
N TRP A 100 -4.86 4.34 3.63
CA TRP A 100 -3.51 3.89 3.32
C TRP A 100 -3.11 4.37 1.94
N ARG A 101 -2.12 5.26 1.89
CA ARG A 101 -1.49 5.71 0.65
C ARG A 101 -0.24 4.87 0.43
N ILE A 102 -0.30 3.94 -0.50
CA ILE A 102 0.75 2.94 -0.72
C ILE A 102 1.47 3.25 -2.03
N ALA A 103 2.81 3.34 -1.98
CA ALA A 103 3.65 3.45 -3.16
C ALA A 103 4.67 2.32 -3.19
N ASN A 104 4.71 1.56 -4.30
CA ASN A 104 5.78 0.61 -4.53
C ASN A 104 6.93 1.32 -5.25
N THR A 105 7.94 1.73 -4.50
CA THR A 105 9.12 2.40 -5.02
C THR A 105 10.30 1.45 -5.22
N SER A 106 10.04 0.14 -5.25
CA SER A 106 11.07 -0.88 -5.50
C SER A 106 11.67 -0.74 -6.90
N GLY A 107 12.97 -0.91 -7.02
CA GLY A 107 13.66 -0.74 -8.31
C GLY A 107 13.46 -1.89 -9.30
N ARG A 108 13.01 -3.08 -8.86
CA ARG A 108 12.93 -4.28 -9.70
C ARG A 108 11.67 -5.10 -9.53
N ALA A 109 10.99 -5.01 -8.39
CA ALA A 109 9.97 -5.99 -8.07
C ALA A 109 8.57 -5.41 -8.11
N GLY A 110 7.72 -6.00 -8.95
CA GLY A 110 6.29 -6.03 -8.71
C GLY A 110 5.98 -6.86 -7.46
N MET A 111 4.88 -6.56 -6.83
CA MET A 111 4.38 -7.31 -5.68
C MET A 111 2.88 -7.54 -5.80
N PHE A 112 2.44 -8.69 -5.28
CA PHE A 112 1.04 -8.92 -4.96
C PHE A 112 0.83 -8.67 -3.48
N LEU A 113 -0.03 -7.73 -3.14
CA LEU A 113 -0.63 -7.67 -1.82
C LEU A 113 -1.65 -8.81 -1.76
N THR A 114 -1.34 -9.87 -1.04
CA THR A 114 -2.14 -11.11 -1.05
C THR A 114 -3.27 -11.09 -0.03
N GLY A 115 -3.27 -10.13 0.89
CA GLY A 115 -4.30 -9.95 1.89
C GLY A 115 -3.75 -9.68 3.29
N ILE A 116 -4.65 -9.66 4.24
CA ILE A 116 -4.38 -9.44 5.66
C ILE A 116 -4.85 -10.67 6.42
N PHE A 117 -3.97 -11.28 7.19
CA PHE A 117 -4.19 -12.57 7.82
C PHE A 117 -3.95 -12.51 9.33
N ALA A 118 -4.77 -13.26 10.08
CA ALA A 118 -4.40 -13.67 11.43
C ALA A 118 -3.20 -14.65 11.38
N ALA A 119 -2.47 -14.78 12.47
CA ALA A 119 -1.40 -15.77 12.55
C ALA A 119 -1.98 -17.20 12.44
N GLY A 120 -1.36 -18.03 11.61
CA GLY A 120 -1.73 -19.42 11.44
C GLY A 120 -0.62 -20.38 11.83
N PRO A 121 -0.88 -21.70 11.85
CA PRO A 121 0.12 -22.71 12.22
C PRO A 121 1.36 -22.71 11.32
N GLN A 122 1.22 -22.30 10.07
CA GLN A 122 2.30 -22.24 9.08
C GLN A 122 2.99 -20.87 9.05
N GLY A 123 2.58 -19.94 9.91
CA GLY A 123 3.14 -18.61 10.00
C GLY A 123 2.14 -17.49 9.73
N PRO A 124 2.61 -16.22 9.80
CA PRO A 124 1.73 -15.06 9.83
C PRO A 124 0.95 -14.82 8.52
N CYS A 125 1.41 -15.35 7.38
CA CYS A 125 0.75 -15.16 6.07
C CYS A 125 -0.08 -16.38 5.61
N TYR A 126 -0.28 -17.35 6.47
CA TYR A 126 -0.95 -18.63 6.17
C TYR A 126 -2.12 -18.92 7.10
N GLY A 127 -2.57 -17.93 7.85
CA GLY A 127 -3.74 -18.01 8.70
C GLY A 127 -5.04 -17.72 7.96
N ALA A 128 -6.13 -17.63 8.71
CA ALA A 128 -7.42 -17.20 8.19
C ALA A 128 -7.38 -15.75 7.74
N ALA A 129 -8.20 -15.41 6.74
CA ALA A 129 -8.44 -14.01 6.37
C ALA A 129 -8.94 -13.23 7.59
N ALA A 130 -8.40 -12.04 7.81
CA ALA A 130 -8.53 -11.34 9.09
C ALA A 130 -9.77 -10.46 9.22
N GLY A 131 -10.71 -10.52 8.27
CA GLY A 131 -11.93 -9.71 8.32
C GLY A 131 -11.71 -8.20 8.08
N PHE A 132 -10.54 -7.80 7.60
CA PHE A 132 -10.32 -6.46 7.09
C PHE A 132 -11.14 -6.26 5.82
N GLN A 133 -11.70 -5.06 5.70
CA GLN A 133 -12.37 -4.62 4.48
C GLN A 133 -11.59 -3.45 3.90
N TRP A 134 -11.61 -3.32 2.59
CA TRP A 134 -11.02 -2.15 1.94
C TRP A 134 -11.79 -1.71 0.72
N LYS A 135 -11.70 -0.43 0.42
CA LYS A 135 -12.17 0.18 -0.82
C LYS A 135 -11.04 0.96 -1.45
N GLN A 136 -10.77 0.70 -2.72
CA GLN A 136 -9.77 1.47 -3.46
C GLN A 136 -10.39 2.80 -3.89
N THR A 137 -9.71 3.90 -3.60
CA THR A 137 -10.17 5.25 -3.91
C THR A 137 -9.38 5.91 -5.03
N ALA A 138 -8.11 5.50 -5.23
CA ALA A 138 -7.28 6.02 -6.30
C ALA A 138 -6.26 4.99 -6.79
N GLN A 139 -5.81 5.16 -8.03
CA GLN A 139 -4.75 4.41 -8.68
C GLN A 139 -3.80 5.38 -9.38
N ASP A 140 -2.50 5.27 -9.11
CA ASP A 140 -1.44 6.06 -9.74
C ASP A 140 -1.65 7.59 -9.71
N GLY A 141 -2.26 8.08 -8.61
CA GLY A 141 -2.58 9.48 -8.40
C GLY A 141 -3.89 9.94 -9.04
N VAL A 142 -4.66 9.02 -9.63
CA VAL A 142 -5.97 9.31 -10.23
C VAL A 142 -7.07 8.66 -9.40
N GLN A 143 -8.08 9.45 -9.04
CA GLN A 143 -9.24 8.98 -8.29
C GLN A 143 -10.08 8.02 -9.14
N LEU A 144 -10.72 7.05 -8.49
CA LEU A 144 -11.63 6.12 -9.14
C LEU A 144 -13.06 6.68 -9.19
N ILE A 145 -13.80 6.37 -10.25
CA ILE A 145 -15.23 6.67 -10.33
C ILE A 145 -16.02 5.87 -9.30
N ASP A 146 -17.22 6.34 -8.96
CA ASP A 146 -18.03 5.72 -7.93
C ASP A 146 -18.34 4.24 -8.22
N ALA A 147 -18.62 3.89 -9.48
CA ALA A 147 -18.83 2.51 -9.88
C ALA A 147 -17.64 1.59 -9.53
N ASN A 148 -16.41 2.08 -9.69
CA ASN A 148 -15.19 1.35 -9.32
C ASN A 148 -14.98 1.32 -7.80
N TYR A 149 -15.33 2.39 -7.11
CA TYR A 149 -15.26 2.49 -5.65
C TYR A 149 -16.27 1.53 -4.98
N GLN A 150 -17.47 1.40 -5.52
CA GLN A 150 -18.52 0.51 -4.99
C GLN A 150 -18.30 -0.97 -5.35
N ALA A 151 -17.52 -1.24 -6.39
CA ALA A 151 -17.27 -2.62 -6.80
C ALA A 151 -16.58 -3.44 -5.70
N SER A 152 -17.08 -4.65 -5.47
CA SER A 152 -16.38 -5.63 -4.62
C SER A 152 -15.02 -5.94 -5.25
N ARG A 153 -13.95 -5.61 -4.54
CA ARG A 153 -12.60 -5.88 -5.01
C ARG A 153 -12.08 -7.18 -4.41
N ASN A 154 -11.37 -7.93 -5.23
CA ASN A 154 -10.58 -9.06 -4.76
C ASN A 154 -9.59 -8.54 -3.69
N PRO A 155 -9.39 -9.25 -2.57
CA PRO A 155 -8.40 -8.88 -1.56
C PRO A 155 -6.96 -8.85 -2.07
N THR A 156 -6.70 -9.33 -3.29
CA THR A 156 -5.38 -9.30 -3.92
C THR A 156 -5.20 -8.05 -4.78
N LEU A 157 -4.15 -7.31 -4.53
CA LEU A 157 -3.79 -6.10 -5.26
C LEU A 157 -2.41 -6.25 -5.88
N THR A 158 -2.32 -6.07 -7.20
CA THR A 158 -1.05 -6.06 -7.92
C THR A 158 -0.47 -4.66 -7.94
N MET A 159 0.78 -4.52 -7.54
CA MET A 159 1.51 -3.26 -7.60
C MET A 159 2.87 -3.48 -8.26
N MET A 160 3.03 -2.98 -9.47
CA MET A 160 4.33 -2.93 -10.14
C MET A 160 5.20 -1.81 -9.54
N ALA A 161 6.48 -1.82 -9.84
CA ALA A 161 7.37 -0.73 -9.47
C ALA A 161 6.85 0.60 -10.01
N GLY A 162 6.75 1.61 -9.17
CA GLY A 162 6.18 2.93 -9.49
C GLY A 162 4.66 3.03 -9.30
N ASN A 163 3.91 1.93 -9.11
CA ASN A 163 2.48 2.04 -8.83
C ASN A 163 2.20 2.60 -7.44
N ARG A 164 1.15 3.40 -7.35
CA ARG A 164 0.57 3.92 -6.11
C ARG A 164 -0.89 3.55 -6.05
N VAL A 165 -1.36 3.26 -4.86
CA VAL A 165 -2.79 3.03 -4.58
C VAL A 165 -3.19 3.73 -3.30
N ASP A 166 -4.40 4.28 -3.30
CA ASP A 166 -5.02 4.80 -2.09
C ASP A 166 -6.18 3.87 -1.73
N LEU A 167 -6.15 3.37 -0.49
CA LEU A 167 -7.13 2.43 0.05
C LEU A 167 -7.74 3.00 1.32
N LEU A 168 -9.07 3.07 1.40
CA LEU A 168 -9.74 3.11 2.69
C LEU A 168 -9.78 1.68 3.24
N VAL A 169 -9.18 1.47 4.40
CA VAL A 169 -9.06 0.16 5.05
C VAL A 169 -9.74 0.20 6.40
N MET A 170 -10.69 -0.70 6.60
CA MET A 170 -11.40 -0.87 7.88
C MET A 170 -10.82 -2.07 8.63
N ALA A 171 -10.40 -1.85 9.86
CA ALA A 171 -9.95 -2.92 10.75
C ALA A 171 -11.12 -3.80 11.21
N PRO A 172 -10.90 -5.08 11.53
CA PRO A 172 -11.91 -5.93 12.14
C PRO A 172 -12.27 -5.43 13.55
N ALA A 173 -13.44 -5.81 14.02
CA ALA A 173 -13.86 -5.54 15.40
C ALA A 173 -13.04 -6.31 16.45
N THR A 174 -12.43 -7.43 16.07
CA THR A 174 -11.66 -8.29 16.97
C THR A 174 -10.26 -7.74 17.19
N PRO A 175 -9.86 -7.43 18.44
CA PRO A 175 -8.47 -7.07 18.75
C PRO A 175 -7.49 -8.20 18.42
N GLY A 176 -6.28 -7.82 17.99
CA GLY A 176 -5.24 -8.78 17.63
C GLY A 176 -4.09 -8.16 16.85
N THR A 177 -3.13 -8.99 16.48
CA THR A 177 -2.06 -8.59 15.56
C THR A 177 -2.23 -9.36 14.26
N TYR A 178 -2.31 -8.62 13.17
CA TYR A 178 -2.60 -9.12 11.83
C TYR A 178 -1.45 -8.80 10.88
N SER A 179 -1.15 -9.69 9.96
CA SER A 179 -0.08 -9.52 8.99
C SER A 179 -0.61 -9.13 7.64
N VAL A 180 -0.14 -8.00 7.14
CA VAL A 180 -0.31 -7.59 5.74
C VAL A 180 0.76 -8.29 4.92
N CYS A 181 0.34 -9.15 4.02
CA CYS A 181 1.22 -10.09 3.35
C CYS A 181 1.35 -9.79 1.86
N VAL A 182 2.56 -9.93 1.38
CA VAL A 182 2.90 -9.78 -0.03
C VAL A 182 3.58 -11.01 -0.57
N GLN A 183 3.46 -11.17 -1.88
CA GLN A 183 4.18 -12.13 -2.68
C GLN A 183 4.96 -11.37 -3.75
N ASN A 184 6.23 -11.71 -3.93
CA ASN A 184 7.07 -11.08 -4.94
C ASN A 184 6.73 -11.61 -6.34
N MET A 185 6.72 -10.74 -7.34
CA MET A 185 6.50 -11.07 -8.77
C MET A 185 7.81 -11.17 -9.56
N VAL A 186 8.86 -11.73 -9.00
CA VAL A 186 10.18 -11.69 -9.67
C VAL A 186 10.22 -12.54 -10.93
N ASP A 187 9.51 -13.65 -10.97
CA ASP A 187 9.44 -14.52 -12.14
C ASP A 187 8.12 -15.30 -12.16
N PRO A 188 7.29 -15.14 -13.20
CA PRO A 188 6.06 -15.92 -13.35
C PRO A 188 6.31 -17.45 -13.45
N SER A 189 7.48 -17.87 -13.89
CA SER A 189 7.86 -19.28 -13.98
C SER A 189 8.24 -19.90 -12.63
N ASP A 190 8.52 -19.07 -11.60
CA ASP A 190 8.94 -19.51 -10.27
C ASP A 190 7.78 -19.49 -9.25
N LEU A 191 6.58 -19.81 -9.70
CA LEU A 191 5.38 -19.83 -8.85
C LEU A 191 5.50 -20.77 -7.64
N ALA A 192 6.32 -21.80 -7.74
CA ALA A 192 6.51 -22.79 -6.68
C ALA A 192 7.34 -22.26 -5.50
N THR A 193 8.14 -21.22 -5.67
CA THR A 193 9.02 -20.65 -4.65
C THR A 193 8.57 -19.30 -4.12
N GLN A 194 7.45 -18.78 -4.60
CA GLN A 194 6.91 -17.50 -4.20
C GLN A 194 6.33 -17.55 -2.78
N GLN A 195 7.20 -17.49 -1.81
CA GLN A 195 6.77 -17.42 -0.41
C GLN A 195 6.07 -16.09 -0.13
N LYS A 196 4.89 -16.18 0.48
CA LYS A 196 4.25 -15.03 1.07
C LYS A 196 5.11 -14.53 2.24
N THR A 197 5.31 -13.22 2.31
CA THR A 197 6.04 -12.60 3.41
C THR A 197 5.22 -11.48 4.04
N THR A 198 5.42 -11.26 5.34
CA THR A 198 4.82 -10.11 6.02
C THR A 198 5.52 -8.84 5.56
N LEU A 199 4.75 -7.92 4.98
CA LEU A 199 5.20 -6.58 4.63
C LEU A 199 5.24 -5.68 5.89
N PHE A 200 4.13 -5.64 6.62
CA PHE A 200 4.00 -5.00 7.93
C PHE A 200 2.88 -5.67 8.72
N SER A 201 2.76 -5.34 10.00
CA SER A 201 1.68 -5.83 10.84
C SER A 201 0.75 -4.70 11.27
N VAL A 202 -0.51 -5.04 11.50
CA VAL A 202 -1.50 -4.14 12.08
C VAL A 202 -1.87 -4.67 13.46
N LYS A 203 -1.61 -3.86 14.50
CA LYS A 203 -2.07 -4.13 15.86
C LYS A 203 -3.42 -3.44 16.06
N VAL A 204 -4.48 -4.24 16.11
CA VAL A 204 -5.83 -3.78 16.40
C VAL A 204 -6.04 -3.84 17.91
N ALA A 205 -6.20 -2.69 18.56
CA ALA A 205 -6.35 -2.59 20.01
C ALA A 205 -6.98 -1.24 20.42
N GLY A 206 -7.40 -1.15 21.66
CA GLY A 206 -7.96 0.07 22.24
C GLY A 206 -9.50 0.12 22.16
N THR A 207 -10.04 1.31 22.34
CA THR A 207 -11.48 1.56 22.26
C THR A 207 -11.95 1.44 20.80
N PRO A 208 -13.04 0.71 20.52
CA PRO A 208 -13.61 0.62 19.18
C PRO A 208 -13.93 1.99 18.60
N ALA A 209 -13.66 2.15 17.31
CA ALA A 209 -14.05 3.35 16.57
C ALA A 209 -15.58 3.47 16.49
N SER A 210 -16.06 4.69 16.35
CA SER A 210 -17.50 5.00 16.25
C SER A 210 -17.73 6.17 15.29
N GLY A 211 -18.99 6.37 14.90
CA GLY A 211 -19.36 7.44 13.97
C GLY A 211 -18.68 7.29 12.61
N ALA A 212 -18.27 8.40 12.02
CA ALA A 212 -17.60 8.42 10.71
C ALA A 212 -16.31 7.57 10.68
N ALA A 213 -15.55 7.56 11.77
CA ALA A 213 -14.31 6.78 11.86
C ALA A 213 -14.51 5.25 11.74
N ALA A 214 -15.73 4.75 11.88
CA ALA A 214 -16.10 3.34 11.76
C ALA A 214 -16.90 3.03 10.49
N GLN A 215 -16.87 3.90 9.49
CA GLN A 215 -17.65 3.75 8.26
C GLN A 215 -16.83 4.14 7.05
N PHE A 216 -17.09 3.48 5.92
CA PHE A 216 -16.60 4.00 4.64
C PHE A 216 -17.48 5.18 4.21
N ILE A 217 -16.85 6.20 3.59
CA ILE A 217 -17.61 7.25 2.89
C ILE A 217 -18.54 6.61 1.84
N GLY A 218 -19.77 7.11 1.72
CA GLY A 218 -20.81 6.46 0.91
C GLY A 218 -20.57 6.47 -0.59
N THR A 219 -19.86 7.49 -1.09
CA THR A 219 -19.52 7.67 -2.51
C THR A 219 -18.02 7.87 -2.69
N ALA A 220 -17.50 7.63 -3.89
CA ALA A 220 -16.11 7.92 -4.18
C ALA A 220 -15.79 9.41 -3.97
N PRO A 221 -14.61 9.75 -3.45
CA PRO A 221 -14.13 11.13 -3.47
C PRO A 221 -14.11 11.69 -4.90
N PRO A 222 -14.41 12.98 -5.12
CA PRO A 222 -14.60 13.53 -6.44
C PRO A 222 -13.35 13.50 -7.31
N PHE A 223 -13.57 13.38 -8.62
CA PHE A 223 -12.55 13.64 -9.62
C PHE A 223 -12.11 15.10 -9.62
N PRO A 224 -10.86 15.38 -9.99
CA PRO A 224 -10.49 16.71 -10.45
C PRO A 224 -11.39 17.15 -11.61
N ALA A 225 -11.85 18.40 -11.57
CA ALA A 225 -12.80 18.92 -12.57
C ALA A 225 -12.32 18.79 -14.03
N PHE A 226 -11.00 18.80 -14.25
CA PHE A 226 -10.41 18.65 -15.60
C PHE A 226 -10.35 17.20 -16.09
N LEU A 227 -10.75 16.22 -15.30
CA LEU A 227 -10.91 14.81 -15.67
C LEU A 227 -12.40 14.42 -15.75
N ALA A 228 -13.29 15.31 -15.36
CA ALA A 228 -14.73 15.11 -15.50
C ALA A 228 -15.18 15.65 -16.87
N ASP A 229 -15.48 14.77 -17.81
CA ASP A 229 -16.15 15.10 -19.06
C ASP A 229 -17.67 15.20 -18.85
#